data_caf69596b566ea2e7f6e97494c9c0d0e
#
_entry.id   caf69596b566ea2e7f6e97494c9c0d0e
#
_cell.length_a   1.000
_cell.length_b   1.000
_cell.length_c   1.000
_cell.angle_alpha   90.00
_cell.angle_beta   90.00
_cell.angle_gamma   90.00
#
_symmetry.space_group_name_H-M   'P 1'
#
loop_
_entity.id
_entity.type
_entity.pdbx_description
1 polymer ?
#
loop_
_entity_poly.entity_id
_entity_poly.type
_entity_poly.pdbx_seq_one_letter_code
_entity_poly.pdbx_strand_id
1 'polypeptide(L)'
;MSRQNKEMVRSYVDAFNRGDIEELRKLFAPDAQIQGVLGWGHVDAVMPIWKQLVDGLAMQLEIEDLIAEGDMVAARYKERGTSRAPFFDKPATGKSYELVAMEWFVIKDGKIQRRWGARDAASQAKQLGWDVPASKADVKVAVK
;
A
#
# COMPACT_ATOMS: atom_id res chain seq x y z
N MET A 1 -11.42 11.32 19.47
CA MET A 1 -11.95 11.06 18.13
C MET A 1 -10.87 11.22 17.08
N SER A 2 -10.60 12.45 16.61
CA SER A 2 -9.57 12.65 15.58
C SER A 2 -8.20 12.14 15.99
N ARG A 3 -7.79 12.42 17.23
CA ARG A 3 -6.51 11.96 17.73
C ARG A 3 -6.44 10.44 17.78
N GLN A 4 -7.50 9.81 18.26
CA GLN A 4 -7.55 8.34 18.34
C GLN A 4 -7.53 7.71 16.97
N ASN A 5 -8.24 8.31 16.00
CA ASN A 5 -8.26 7.80 14.65
C ASN A 5 -6.91 7.95 13.97
N LYS A 6 -6.20 9.05 14.20
CA LYS A 6 -4.83 9.22 13.71
C LYS A 6 -3.90 8.18 14.32
N GLU A 7 -4.04 7.90 15.61
CA GLU A 7 -3.23 6.87 16.27
C GLU A 7 -3.51 5.49 15.70
N MET A 8 -4.75 5.22 15.29
CA MET A 8 -5.09 3.97 14.62
C MET A 8 -4.32 3.84 13.32
N VAL A 9 -4.23 4.92 12.54
CA VAL A 9 -3.48 4.90 11.28
C VAL A 9 -1.98 4.74 11.54
N ARG A 10 -1.46 5.36 12.60
CA ARG A 10 -0.05 5.16 12.98
C ARG A 10 0.22 3.70 13.34
N SER A 11 -0.71 3.09 14.08
CA SER A 11 -0.61 1.66 14.43
C SER A 11 -0.64 0.78 13.18
N TYR A 12 -1.48 1.14 12.22
CA TYR A 12 -1.56 0.45 10.93
C TYR A 12 -0.22 0.51 10.19
N VAL A 13 0.35 1.70 10.08
CA VAL A 13 1.65 1.88 9.41
C VAL A 13 2.75 1.12 10.15
N ASP A 14 2.74 1.20 11.48
CA ASP A 14 3.75 0.53 12.29
C ASP A 14 3.69 -0.99 12.12
N ALA A 15 2.49 -1.57 12.19
CA ALA A 15 2.32 -3.02 11.98
C ALA A 15 2.78 -3.43 10.58
N PHE A 16 2.41 -2.66 9.57
CA PHE A 16 2.83 -2.94 8.20
C PHE A 16 4.36 -2.89 8.07
N ASN A 17 4.97 -1.84 8.63
CA ASN A 17 6.43 -1.66 8.54
C ASN A 17 7.20 -2.77 9.25
N ARG A 18 6.63 -3.35 10.31
CA ARG A 18 7.24 -4.49 10.99
C ARG A 18 7.00 -5.80 10.25
N GLY A 19 6.14 -5.80 9.24
CA GLY A 19 5.75 -7.02 8.55
C GLY A 19 4.82 -7.91 9.36
N ASP A 20 4.17 -7.35 10.39
CA ASP A 20 3.26 -8.08 11.25
C ASP A 20 1.86 -8.10 10.66
N ILE A 21 1.64 -9.00 9.73
CA ILE A 21 0.39 -9.07 8.96
C ILE A 21 -0.80 -9.41 9.86
N GLU A 22 -0.60 -10.25 10.86
CA GLU A 22 -1.70 -10.62 11.76
C GLU A 22 -2.14 -9.43 12.61
N GLU A 23 -1.21 -8.65 13.13
CA GLU A 23 -1.54 -7.45 13.90
C GLU A 23 -2.22 -6.43 13.00
N LEU A 24 -1.73 -6.29 11.76
CA LEU A 24 -2.33 -5.41 10.77
C LEU A 24 -3.79 -5.79 10.54
N ARG A 25 -4.08 -7.09 10.39
CA ARG A 25 -5.44 -7.59 10.18
C ARG A 25 -6.36 -7.21 11.34
N LYS A 26 -5.88 -7.28 12.55
CA LYS A 26 -6.67 -7.00 13.75
C LYS A 26 -7.15 -5.55 13.83
N LEU A 27 -6.50 -4.64 13.13
CA LEU A 27 -6.90 -3.24 13.12
C LEU A 27 -8.12 -2.98 12.24
N PHE A 28 -8.48 -3.96 11.42
CA PHE A 28 -9.61 -3.85 10.50
C PHE A 28 -10.85 -4.56 11.06
N ALA A 29 -12.02 -4.03 10.73
CA ALA A 29 -13.29 -4.71 11.06
C ALA A 29 -13.35 -6.05 10.31
N PRO A 30 -14.13 -7.00 10.84
CA PRO A 30 -14.25 -8.32 10.19
C PRO A 30 -14.73 -8.25 8.74
N ASP A 31 -15.57 -7.27 8.42
CA ASP A 31 -16.16 -7.11 7.08
C ASP A 31 -15.55 -5.92 6.32
N ALA A 32 -14.36 -5.47 6.72
CA ALA A 32 -13.73 -4.31 6.11
C ALA A 32 -13.47 -4.52 4.62
N GLN A 33 -13.59 -3.44 3.86
CA GLN A 33 -13.35 -3.42 2.43
C GLN A 33 -12.17 -2.51 2.11
N ILE A 34 -11.32 -2.97 1.22
CA ILE A 34 -10.12 -2.25 0.83
C ILE A 34 -10.12 -2.08 -0.68
N GLN A 35 -9.94 -0.84 -1.13
CA GLN A 35 -9.72 -0.56 -2.53
C GLN A 35 -8.25 -0.17 -2.73
N GLY A 36 -7.59 -0.88 -3.62
CA GLY A 36 -6.25 -0.56 -4.07
C GLY A 36 -6.24 -0.37 -5.57
N VAL A 37 -5.06 -0.50 -6.16
CA VAL A 37 -4.87 -0.31 -7.61
C VAL A 37 -5.66 -1.34 -8.41
N LEU A 38 -5.87 -2.52 -7.85
CA LEU A 38 -6.54 -3.63 -8.54
C LEU A 38 -8.05 -3.70 -8.30
N GLY A 39 -8.59 -2.74 -7.54
CA GLY A 39 -10.04 -2.69 -7.26
C GLY A 39 -10.36 -2.98 -5.79
N TRP A 40 -11.63 -3.30 -5.53
CA TRP A 40 -12.11 -3.58 -4.18
C TRP A 40 -11.87 -5.04 -3.80
N GLY A 41 -11.61 -5.28 -2.52
CA GLY A 41 -11.51 -6.60 -1.97
C GLY A 41 -11.81 -6.60 -0.48
N HIS A 42 -12.29 -7.74 0.01
CA HIS A 42 -12.43 -7.97 1.43
C HIS A 42 -11.04 -7.99 2.06
N VAL A 43 -10.93 -7.54 3.31
CA VAL A 43 -9.63 -7.45 3.98
C VAL A 43 -8.87 -8.77 3.95
N ASP A 44 -9.54 -9.90 4.09
CA ASP A 44 -8.87 -11.21 4.07
C ASP A 44 -8.28 -11.53 2.69
N ALA A 45 -8.89 -11.03 1.63
CA ALA A 45 -8.35 -11.21 0.27
C ALA A 45 -7.12 -10.34 0.02
N VAL A 46 -6.96 -9.27 0.81
CA VAL A 46 -5.83 -8.35 0.66
C VAL A 46 -4.62 -8.81 1.47
N MET A 47 -4.81 -9.62 2.51
CA MET A 47 -3.70 -10.08 3.33
C MET A 47 -2.55 -10.72 2.55
N PRO A 48 -2.81 -11.60 1.56
CA PRO A 48 -1.71 -12.15 0.75
C PRO A 48 -0.97 -11.08 -0.04
N ILE A 49 -1.66 -10.01 -0.44
CA ILE A 49 -1.03 -8.90 -1.15
C ILE A 49 -0.09 -8.17 -0.20
N TRP A 50 -0.52 -7.89 1.03
CA TRP A 50 0.34 -7.28 2.04
C TRP A 50 1.62 -8.11 2.23
N LYS A 51 1.46 -9.43 2.31
CA LYS A 51 2.60 -10.32 2.49
C LYS A 51 3.57 -10.22 1.30
N GLN A 52 3.06 -10.13 0.10
CA GLN A 52 3.89 -9.95 -1.10
C GLN A 52 4.63 -8.61 -1.06
N LEU A 53 3.98 -7.55 -0.61
CA LEU A 53 4.62 -6.24 -0.50
C LEU A 53 5.76 -6.27 0.52
N VAL A 54 5.57 -6.95 1.63
CA VAL A 54 6.60 -7.08 2.66
C VAL A 54 7.73 -7.99 2.20
N ASP A 55 7.41 -9.19 1.75
CA ASP A 55 8.40 -10.19 1.40
C ASP A 55 9.15 -9.87 0.11
N GLY A 56 8.42 -9.41 -0.90
CA GLY A 56 8.98 -9.13 -2.21
C GLY A 56 9.65 -7.78 -2.33
N LEU A 57 9.06 -6.76 -1.72
CA LEU A 57 9.49 -5.39 -1.90
C LEU A 57 10.08 -4.74 -0.65
N ALA A 58 10.05 -5.41 0.50
CA ALA A 58 10.50 -4.82 1.77
C ALA A 58 9.89 -3.43 1.96
N MET A 59 8.61 -3.28 1.62
CA MET A 59 7.95 -1.98 1.55
C MET A 59 7.87 -1.32 2.93
N GLN A 60 8.23 -0.05 2.97
CA GLN A 60 8.16 0.78 4.18
C GLN A 60 7.39 2.05 3.88
N LEU A 61 6.58 2.47 4.83
CA LEU A 61 5.80 3.70 4.72
C LEU A 61 6.28 4.69 5.78
N GLU A 62 6.53 5.90 5.34
CA GLU A 62 6.86 7.01 6.25
C GLU A 62 5.73 8.02 6.16
N ILE A 63 5.05 8.26 7.28
CA ILE A 63 3.94 9.20 7.31
C ILE A 63 4.48 10.62 7.21
N GLU A 64 4.02 11.37 6.21
CA GLU A 64 4.36 12.77 6.07
C GLU A 64 3.25 13.68 6.59
N ASP A 65 2.00 13.32 6.34
CA ASP A 65 0.84 14.06 6.84
C ASP A 65 -0.28 13.11 7.23
N LEU A 66 -1.00 13.46 8.30
CA LEU A 66 -2.26 12.84 8.66
C LEU A 66 -3.28 13.94 8.89
N ILE A 67 -4.42 13.83 8.24
CA ILE A 67 -5.54 14.76 8.40
C ILE A 67 -6.76 13.94 8.78
N ALA A 68 -7.45 14.35 9.83
CA ALA A 68 -8.63 13.63 10.30
C ALA A 68 -9.81 14.56 10.46
N GLU A 69 -10.97 14.08 10.05
CA GLU A 69 -12.23 14.77 10.24
C GLU A 69 -13.34 13.73 10.40
N GLY A 70 -14.07 13.80 11.50
CA GLY A 70 -15.10 12.80 11.78
C GLY A 70 -14.49 11.40 11.87
N ASP A 71 -15.08 10.48 11.14
CA ASP A 71 -14.60 9.08 11.09
C ASP A 71 -13.48 8.87 10.07
N MET A 72 -13.05 9.92 9.38
CA MET A 72 -12.13 9.79 8.27
C MET A 72 -10.74 10.29 8.60
N VAL A 73 -9.73 9.58 8.07
CA VAL A 73 -8.34 10.00 8.14
C VAL A 73 -7.74 9.87 6.75
N ALA A 74 -7.05 10.91 6.31
CA ALA A 74 -6.26 10.88 5.09
C ALA A 74 -4.79 10.89 5.45
N ALA A 75 -4.03 10.03 4.82
CA ALA A 75 -2.59 9.91 5.07
C ALA A 75 -1.82 10.12 3.77
N ARG A 76 -0.72 10.85 3.85
CA ARG A 76 0.24 10.97 2.75
C ARG A 76 1.56 10.40 3.22
N TYR A 77 2.12 9.49 2.43
CA TYR A 77 3.34 8.77 2.79
C TYR A 77 4.44 9.00 1.78
N LYS A 78 5.66 8.83 2.25
CA LYS A 78 6.76 8.46 1.39
C LYS A 78 6.85 6.94 1.46
N GLU A 79 6.70 6.28 0.32
CA GLU A 79 6.76 4.83 0.23
C GLU A 79 8.10 4.44 -0.37
N ARG A 80 8.80 3.50 0.27
CA ARG A 80 10.08 2.98 -0.20
C ARG A 80 10.06 1.48 -0.23
N GLY A 81 10.90 0.90 -1.08
CA GLY A 81 11.05 -0.54 -1.12
C GLY A 81 12.21 -0.94 -2.01
N THR A 82 12.49 -2.23 -2.01
CA THR A 82 13.53 -2.84 -2.84
C THR A 82 13.01 -4.16 -3.37
N SER A 83 13.17 -4.38 -4.66
CA SER A 83 12.76 -5.62 -5.31
C SER A 83 13.76 -6.72 -4.96
N ARG A 84 13.57 -7.35 -3.78
CA ARG A 84 14.51 -8.34 -3.23
C ARG A 84 14.06 -9.78 -3.44
N ALA A 85 12.80 -9.99 -3.79
CA ALA A 85 12.25 -11.32 -4.04
C ALA A 85 11.12 -11.15 -5.06
N PRO A 86 10.65 -12.22 -5.69
CA PRO A 86 9.56 -12.09 -6.66
C PRO A 86 8.33 -11.46 -6.05
N PHE A 87 7.69 -10.55 -6.80
CA PHE A 87 6.44 -9.93 -6.42
C PHE A 87 5.40 -10.35 -7.45
N PHE A 88 4.54 -11.31 -7.09
CA PHE A 88 3.64 -11.98 -8.02
C PHE A 88 4.44 -12.51 -9.21
N ASP A 89 4.14 -12.06 -10.43
CA ASP A 89 4.84 -12.50 -11.65
C ASP A 89 6.08 -11.65 -11.97
N LYS A 90 6.42 -10.67 -11.12
CA LYS A 90 7.56 -9.81 -11.35
C LYS A 90 8.81 -10.39 -10.70
N PRO A 91 9.89 -10.60 -11.45
CA PRO A 91 11.13 -11.13 -10.86
C PRO A 91 11.81 -10.09 -9.98
N ALA A 92 12.66 -10.56 -9.07
CA ALA A 92 13.46 -9.67 -8.25
C ALA A 92 14.51 -8.99 -9.12
N THR A 93 14.62 -7.67 -9.02
CA THR A 93 15.59 -6.89 -9.80
C THR A 93 16.71 -6.32 -8.94
N GLY A 94 16.57 -6.34 -7.62
CA GLY A 94 17.53 -5.73 -6.71
C GLY A 94 17.48 -4.22 -6.65
N LYS A 95 16.61 -3.60 -7.45
CA LYS A 95 16.50 -2.13 -7.51
C LYS A 95 15.55 -1.64 -6.44
N SER A 96 15.76 -0.39 -6.02
CA SER A 96 14.94 0.28 -5.02
C SER A 96 14.09 1.36 -5.66
N TYR A 97 13.02 1.73 -4.93
CA TYR A 97 12.12 2.78 -5.38
C TYR A 97 11.69 3.67 -4.22
N GLU A 98 11.22 4.85 -4.57
CA GLU A 98 10.61 5.78 -3.63
C GLU A 98 9.52 6.53 -4.38
N LEU A 99 8.35 6.67 -3.75
CA LEU A 99 7.24 7.37 -4.37
C LEU A 99 6.30 7.96 -3.31
N VAL A 100 5.38 8.80 -3.76
CA VAL A 100 4.32 9.32 -2.91
C VAL A 100 3.13 8.37 -2.97
N ALA A 101 2.61 8.00 -1.81
CA ALA A 101 1.40 7.19 -1.72
C ALA A 101 0.42 7.89 -0.79
N MET A 102 -0.86 7.66 -1.02
CA MET A 102 -1.93 8.23 -0.21
C MET A 102 -2.94 7.17 0.13
N GLU A 103 -3.44 7.23 1.35
CA GLU A 103 -4.49 6.33 1.79
C GLU A 103 -5.56 7.10 2.54
N TRP A 104 -6.78 6.66 2.38
CA TRP A 104 -7.95 7.26 3.00
C TRP A 104 -8.65 6.18 3.82
N PHE A 105 -8.97 6.49 5.07
CA PHE A 105 -9.52 5.51 5.99
C PHE A 105 -10.87 5.99 6.53
N VAL A 106 -11.81 5.05 6.69
CA VAL A 106 -13.01 5.26 7.50
C VAL A 106 -12.86 4.37 8.71
N ILE A 107 -12.88 4.98 9.90
CA ILE A 107 -12.64 4.29 11.16
C ILE A 107 -13.86 4.46 12.05
N LYS A 108 -14.45 3.35 12.51
CA LYS A 108 -15.58 3.35 13.41
C LYS A 108 -15.37 2.29 14.47
N ASP A 109 -15.78 2.59 15.69
CA ASP A 109 -15.70 1.66 16.81
C ASP A 109 -14.29 1.09 16.99
N GLY A 110 -13.29 1.93 16.78
CA GLY A 110 -11.89 1.54 16.97
C GLY A 110 -11.37 0.56 15.93
N LYS A 111 -12.02 0.46 14.77
CA LYS A 111 -11.60 -0.44 13.69
C LYS A 111 -11.68 0.25 12.35
N ILE A 112 -10.77 -0.11 11.45
CA ILE A 112 -10.79 0.39 10.08
C ILE A 112 -11.89 -0.36 9.34
N GLN A 113 -12.87 0.38 8.82
CA GLN A 113 -14.00 -0.18 8.09
C GLN A 113 -13.75 -0.21 6.59
N ARG A 114 -13.10 0.83 6.09
CA ARG A 114 -12.78 0.98 4.69
C ARG A 114 -11.45 1.68 4.53
N ARG A 115 -10.74 1.30 3.47
CA ARG A 115 -9.50 1.98 3.11
C ARG A 115 -9.42 2.09 1.59
N TRP A 116 -9.06 3.29 1.12
CA TRP A 116 -8.72 3.53 -0.28
C TRP A 116 -7.23 3.78 -0.34
N GLY A 117 -6.56 3.23 -1.34
CA GLY A 117 -5.15 3.48 -1.56
C GLY A 117 -4.90 3.95 -2.96
N ALA A 118 -4.06 4.97 -3.11
CA ALA A 118 -3.61 5.46 -4.40
C ALA A 118 -2.10 5.66 -4.32
N ARG A 119 -1.41 5.18 -5.34
CA ARG A 119 0.03 5.26 -5.40
C ARG A 119 0.48 5.26 -6.86
N ASP A 120 1.67 5.79 -7.09
CA ASP A 120 2.21 5.87 -8.44
C ASP A 120 2.84 4.54 -8.85
N ALA A 121 1.99 3.60 -9.22
CA ALA A 121 2.44 2.27 -9.61
C ALA A 121 3.30 2.29 -10.87
N ALA A 122 3.05 3.23 -11.78
CA ALA A 122 3.85 3.37 -12.99
C ALA A 122 5.29 3.78 -12.64
N SER A 123 5.44 4.72 -11.70
CA SER A 123 6.76 5.14 -11.25
C SER A 123 7.49 4.00 -10.56
N GLN A 124 6.79 3.21 -9.75
CA GLN A 124 7.37 2.05 -9.10
C GLN A 124 7.93 1.06 -10.13
N ALA A 125 7.12 0.73 -11.13
CA ALA A 125 7.53 -0.22 -12.16
C ALA A 125 8.76 0.27 -12.92
N LYS A 126 8.79 1.56 -13.22
CA LYS A 126 9.92 2.16 -13.93
C LYS A 126 11.18 2.12 -13.07
N GLN A 127 11.08 2.51 -11.81
CA GLN A 127 12.24 2.53 -10.91
C GLN A 127 12.79 1.13 -10.65
N LEU A 128 11.91 0.14 -10.55
CA LEU A 128 12.31 -1.24 -10.27
C LEU A 128 12.73 -2.03 -11.52
N GLY A 129 12.58 -1.43 -12.69
CA GLY A 129 12.95 -2.10 -13.92
C GLY A 129 11.91 -3.09 -14.41
N TRP A 130 10.70 -3.02 -13.91
CA TRP A 130 9.59 -3.87 -14.35
C TRP A 130 8.96 -3.34 -15.64
N ASP A 131 9.05 -2.04 -15.86
CA ASP A 131 8.47 -1.37 -17.02
C ASP A 131 9.47 -1.39 -18.18
N VAL A 132 9.83 -2.60 -18.60
CA VAL A 132 10.74 -2.81 -19.70
C VAL A 132 9.95 -3.48 -20.83
N PRO A 133 9.62 -2.73 -21.89
CA PRO A 133 8.85 -3.30 -22.98
C PRO A 133 9.64 -4.37 -23.73
N ALA A 134 8.95 -5.44 -24.15
CA ALA A 134 9.56 -6.50 -24.91
C ALA A 134 9.87 -6.07 -26.34
N SER A 135 9.17 -5.03 -26.82
CA SER A 135 9.33 -4.55 -28.20
C SER A 135 9.01 -3.07 -28.28
N LYS A 136 9.39 -2.45 -29.41
CA LYS A 136 9.09 -1.04 -29.67
C LYS A 136 7.59 -0.79 -29.77
N ALA A 137 6.84 -1.78 -30.21
CA ALA A 137 5.40 -1.65 -30.31
C ALA A 137 4.78 -1.45 -28.92
N ASP A 138 5.28 -2.19 -27.93
CA ASP A 138 4.82 -2.05 -26.55
C ASP A 138 5.14 -0.66 -26.00
N VAL A 139 6.32 -0.15 -26.31
CA VAL A 139 6.72 1.19 -25.90
C VAL A 139 5.78 2.23 -26.48
N LYS A 140 5.45 2.13 -27.77
CA LYS A 140 4.56 3.07 -28.43
C LYS A 140 3.16 3.07 -27.82
N VAL A 141 2.67 1.90 -27.47
CA VAL A 141 1.36 1.76 -26.83
C VAL A 141 1.38 2.39 -25.45
N ALA A 142 2.45 2.19 -24.69
CA ALA A 142 2.59 2.72 -23.34
C ALA A 142 2.63 4.27 -23.32
N VAL A 143 3.20 4.88 -24.36
CA VAL A 143 3.32 6.33 -24.43
C VAL A 143 2.00 7.00 -24.74
N LYS A 144 1.10 6.31 -25.39
CA LYS A 144 -0.23 6.84 -25.71
C LYS A 144 -1.17 6.75 -24.52
#